data_11f40989e1d4b25a53a0d95f78d3c6de
#
_entry.id   11f40989e1d4b25a53a0d95f78d3c6de
#
_cell.length_a   1.000
_cell.length_b   1.000
_cell.length_c   1.000
_cell.angle_alpha   90.00
_cell.angle_beta   90.00
_cell.angle_gamma   90.00
#
_symmetry.space_group_name_H-M   'P 1'
#
loop_
_entity.id
_entity.type
_entity.pdbx_description
1 polymer ?
#
loop_
_entity_poly.entity_id
_entity_poly.type
_entity_poly.pdbx_seq_one_letter_code
_entity_poly.pdbx_strand_id
1 'polypeptide(L)'
;EQTGVDPMTGKPVYDTTSGMVWSNNFINEVRDLRSEELLSTVLLIKDPVFDSEFAKFQPYFKMENTASADSLTSWQVCKDLVFNEKYEPGNVPGTLVSLYNVEVPFDQGAVVNSYEASNGMVYILDQCSVGLKDKIQTIIVEAEDTNRVIHKALEGQHGQTREKPLASGGYDFVLDNHAANPGNIKYQVGAVASMTYRFSWVAVNDFNGSIRYPDESIQLSQRLERIEKIGMMDEEPVFSEPVAISDFVPVTDSTYQTASEDSLGQVLFFNYQKDLWLQVTGGGSNMAITLDYIKVEPIFD
;
A
#
# COMPACT_ATOMS: atom_id res chain seq x y z
N GLU A 1 -29.83 -1.87 -22.07
CA GLU A 1 -30.70 -3.00 -22.44
C GLU A 1 -31.39 -2.69 -23.78
N GLN A 2 -31.57 -3.69 -24.68
CA GLN A 2 -32.27 -3.47 -25.93
C GLN A 2 -33.78 -3.28 -25.64
N THR A 3 -34.31 -2.10 -25.97
CA THR A 3 -35.69 -1.75 -25.69
C THR A 3 -36.66 -1.98 -26.88
N GLY A 4 -36.08 -2.23 -28.05
CA GLY A 4 -36.88 -2.48 -29.26
C GLY A 4 -36.07 -2.49 -30.52
N VAL A 5 -36.77 -2.39 -31.65
CA VAL A 5 -36.17 -2.23 -33.00
C VAL A 5 -36.83 -1.02 -33.64
N ASP A 6 -36.02 -0.11 -34.16
CA ASP A 6 -36.51 1.05 -34.90
C ASP A 6 -37.32 0.56 -36.11
N PRO A 7 -38.61 0.88 -36.22
CA PRO A 7 -39.46 0.35 -37.26
C PRO A 7 -39.12 0.90 -38.64
N MET A 8 -38.35 1.99 -38.76
CA MET A 8 -37.98 2.59 -40.05
C MET A 8 -36.64 2.12 -40.53
N THR A 9 -35.69 1.80 -39.63
CA THR A 9 -34.32 1.42 -40.01
C THR A 9 -34.00 -0.04 -39.71
N GLY A 10 -34.82 -0.77 -39.00
CA GLY A 10 -34.61 -2.15 -38.58
C GLY A 10 -33.45 -2.34 -37.60
N LYS A 11 -32.90 -1.23 -37.06
CA LYS A 11 -31.78 -1.28 -36.13
C LYS A 11 -32.28 -1.45 -34.70
N PRO A 12 -31.52 -2.16 -33.84
CA PRO A 12 -31.86 -2.26 -32.42
C PRO A 12 -31.77 -0.89 -31.75
N VAL A 13 -32.81 -0.56 -31.00
CA VAL A 13 -32.86 0.62 -30.11
C VAL A 13 -32.45 0.16 -28.71
N TYR A 14 -31.45 0.82 -28.16
CA TYR A 14 -30.99 0.59 -26.80
C TYR A 14 -31.46 1.71 -25.90
N ASP A 15 -31.96 1.35 -24.72
CA ASP A 15 -32.16 2.33 -23.65
C ASP A 15 -30.79 2.79 -23.15
N THR A 16 -30.42 4.00 -23.54
CA THR A 16 -29.16 4.65 -23.12
C THR A 16 -29.28 5.28 -21.74
N THR A 17 -30.48 5.36 -21.16
CA THR A 17 -30.72 5.95 -19.84
C THR A 17 -30.72 4.91 -18.72
N SER A 18 -31.24 3.70 -18.97
CA SER A 18 -31.26 2.61 -17.99
C SER A 18 -29.89 1.90 -17.82
N GLY A 19 -28.92 2.18 -18.69
CA GLY A 19 -27.57 1.61 -18.64
C GLY A 19 -26.50 2.53 -18.04
N MET A 20 -26.85 3.78 -17.69
CA MET A 20 -25.89 4.66 -17.02
C MET A 20 -25.84 4.36 -15.52
N VAL A 21 -24.95 3.46 -15.13
CA VAL A 21 -24.56 3.32 -13.74
C VAL A 21 -23.66 4.51 -13.41
N TRP A 22 -24.17 5.43 -12.59
CA TRP A 22 -23.35 6.48 -12.01
C TRP A 22 -22.35 5.81 -11.09
N SER A 23 -21.13 5.70 -11.56
CA SER A 23 -19.99 5.18 -10.81
C SER A 23 -18.92 6.25 -10.73
N ASN A 24 -18.38 6.44 -9.54
CA ASN A 24 -17.17 7.27 -9.36
C ASN A 24 -16.23 6.56 -8.39
N ASN A 25 -14.98 6.96 -8.37
CA ASN A 25 -13.96 6.33 -7.56
C ASN A 25 -14.30 6.39 -6.06
N PHE A 26 -14.93 7.47 -5.60
CA PHE A 26 -15.32 7.61 -4.20
C PHE A 26 -16.31 6.53 -3.77
N ILE A 27 -17.33 6.28 -4.59
CA ILE A 27 -18.32 5.23 -4.32
C ILE A 27 -17.70 3.84 -4.34
N ASN A 28 -16.78 3.60 -5.27
CA ASN A 28 -16.19 2.28 -5.48
C ASN A 28 -15.04 1.97 -4.50
N GLU A 29 -14.25 2.97 -4.16
CA GLU A 29 -12.99 2.79 -3.43
C GLU A 29 -13.09 3.24 -1.96
N VAL A 30 -13.98 4.18 -1.65
CA VAL A 30 -14.17 4.66 -0.27
C VAL A 30 -15.43 4.07 0.33
N ARG A 31 -16.60 4.55 -0.11
CA ARG A 31 -17.88 4.10 0.45
C ARG A 31 -19.05 4.44 -0.46
N ASP A 32 -19.96 3.49 -0.64
CA ASP A 32 -21.22 3.77 -1.29
C ASP A 32 -22.21 4.42 -0.30
N LEU A 33 -22.18 5.75 -0.25
CA LEU A 33 -23.04 6.54 0.63
C LEU A 33 -24.54 6.46 0.27
N ARG A 34 -24.90 5.80 -0.84
CA ARG A 34 -26.31 5.57 -1.25
C ARG A 34 -26.90 4.32 -0.61
N SER A 35 -26.04 3.46 -0.07
CA SER A 35 -26.48 2.22 0.57
C SER A 35 -27.08 2.49 1.95
N GLU A 36 -28.35 2.18 2.11
CA GLU A 36 -29.06 2.29 3.39
C GLU A 36 -28.61 1.25 4.44
N GLU A 37 -27.88 0.22 4.00
CA GLU A 37 -27.35 -0.82 4.89
C GLU A 37 -26.02 -0.41 5.54
N LEU A 38 -25.35 0.63 4.99
CA LEU A 38 -24.04 1.06 5.42
C LEU A 38 -24.13 2.34 6.26
N LEU A 39 -24.07 2.21 7.58
CA LEU A 39 -24.01 3.37 8.47
C LEU A 39 -22.69 4.13 8.24
N SER A 40 -22.76 5.45 8.17
CA SER A 40 -21.59 6.30 7.90
C SER A 40 -21.65 7.62 8.65
N THR A 41 -20.48 8.14 8.99
CA THR A 41 -20.30 9.55 9.34
C THR A 41 -19.44 10.21 8.27
N VAL A 42 -19.86 11.37 7.79
CA VAL A 42 -19.16 12.14 6.74
C VAL A 42 -18.79 13.50 7.31
N LEU A 43 -17.53 13.87 7.17
CA LEU A 43 -17.04 15.22 7.45
C LEU A 43 -16.97 16.00 6.14
N LEU A 44 -17.70 17.11 6.06
CA LEU A 44 -17.59 18.07 4.97
C LEU A 44 -16.81 19.28 5.48
N ILE A 45 -15.67 19.55 4.92
CA ILE A 45 -14.85 20.69 5.26
C ILE A 45 -15.17 21.86 4.33
N LYS A 46 -15.18 23.08 4.88
CA LYS A 46 -15.37 24.30 4.06
C LYS A 46 -14.21 24.55 3.11
N ASP A 47 -14.45 25.27 2.02
CA ASP A 47 -13.45 25.59 1.00
C ASP A 47 -12.12 26.10 1.56
N PRO A 48 -12.07 27.07 2.51
CA PRO A 48 -10.79 27.52 3.07
C PRO A 48 -10.01 26.43 3.82
N VAL A 49 -10.73 25.47 4.45
CA VAL A 49 -10.12 24.32 5.14
C VAL A 49 -9.59 23.34 4.11
N PHE A 50 -10.38 23.08 3.06
CA PHE A 50 -9.97 22.24 1.95
C PHE A 50 -8.71 22.79 1.29
N ASP A 51 -8.67 24.09 0.96
CA ASP A 51 -7.52 24.73 0.33
C ASP A 51 -6.26 24.63 1.20
N SER A 52 -6.42 24.76 2.53
CA SER A 52 -5.31 24.60 3.48
C SER A 52 -4.78 23.16 3.50
N GLU A 53 -5.66 22.16 3.58
CA GLU A 53 -5.27 20.76 3.55
C GLU A 53 -4.67 20.36 2.19
N PHE A 54 -5.25 20.85 1.10
CA PHE A 54 -4.73 20.68 -0.25
C PHE A 54 -3.30 21.21 -0.37
N ALA A 55 -3.05 22.45 0.03
CA ALA A 55 -1.73 23.07 -0.02
C ALA A 55 -0.70 22.32 0.84
N LYS A 56 -1.13 21.81 2.00
CA LYS A 56 -0.28 21.00 2.88
C LYS A 56 0.14 19.66 2.23
N PHE A 57 -0.77 19.00 1.51
CA PHE A 57 -0.50 17.67 0.95
C PHE A 57 0.08 17.72 -0.47
N GLN A 58 -0.17 18.75 -1.25
CA GLN A 58 0.27 18.88 -2.64
C GLN A 58 1.77 18.57 -2.87
N PRO A 59 2.72 18.97 -2.00
CA PRO A 59 4.14 18.64 -2.19
C PRO A 59 4.45 17.14 -2.18
N TYR A 60 3.57 16.32 -1.58
CA TYR A 60 3.76 14.89 -1.38
C TYR A 60 3.02 14.01 -2.40
N PHE A 61 2.19 14.60 -3.25
CA PHE A 61 1.41 13.88 -4.26
C PHE A 61 1.66 14.41 -5.67
N LYS A 62 2.94 14.63 -5.98
CA LYS A 62 3.38 15.12 -7.28
C LYS A 62 3.19 14.07 -8.36
N MET A 63 2.85 14.50 -9.56
CA MET A 63 2.82 13.71 -10.79
C MET A 63 3.43 14.54 -11.91
N GLU A 64 3.78 13.91 -13.04
CA GLU A 64 4.29 14.63 -14.22
C GLU A 64 3.28 15.64 -14.77
N ASN A 65 1.99 15.29 -14.72
CA ASN A 65 0.90 16.15 -15.13
C ASN A 65 0.29 16.86 -13.92
N THR A 66 0.30 18.20 -13.91
CA THR A 66 -0.23 19.02 -12.80
C THR A 66 -1.71 18.75 -12.53
N ALA A 67 -2.56 18.66 -13.57
CA ALA A 67 -3.99 18.39 -13.38
C ALA A 67 -4.25 17.03 -12.72
N SER A 68 -3.41 16.03 -13.04
CA SER A 68 -3.46 14.72 -12.39
C SER A 68 -2.97 14.79 -10.94
N ALA A 69 -1.94 15.58 -10.65
CA ALA A 69 -1.43 15.84 -9.31
C ALA A 69 -2.49 16.53 -8.43
N ASP A 70 -3.17 17.54 -8.98
CA ASP A 70 -4.23 18.26 -8.28
C ASP A 70 -5.44 17.38 -8.00
N SER A 71 -5.84 16.54 -8.96
CA SER A 71 -6.90 15.54 -8.77
C SER A 71 -6.53 14.51 -7.71
N LEU A 72 -5.28 14.03 -7.73
CA LEU A 72 -4.76 13.10 -6.74
C LEU A 72 -4.72 13.74 -5.36
N THR A 73 -4.23 14.97 -5.25
CA THR A 73 -4.18 15.70 -3.97
C THR A 73 -5.59 15.92 -3.40
N SER A 74 -6.54 16.34 -4.24
CA SER A 74 -7.95 16.47 -3.84
C SER A 74 -8.53 15.16 -3.34
N TRP A 75 -8.24 14.06 -4.05
CA TRP A 75 -8.62 12.71 -3.62
C TRP A 75 -8.03 12.38 -2.24
N GLN A 76 -6.75 12.67 -2.04
CA GLN A 76 -6.08 12.43 -0.76
C GLN A 76 -6.65 13.26 0.38
N VAL A 77 -7.15 14.46 0.15
CA VAL A 77 -7.87 15.25 1.17
C VAL A 77 -9.21 14.59 1.51
N CYS A 78 -9.99 14.20 0.50
CA CYS A 78 -11.40 13.82 0.70
C CYS A 78 -11.59 12.35 1.16
N LYS A 79 -10.73 11.42 0.71
CA LYS A 79 -10.95 9.97 0.92
C LYS A 79 -11.00 9.55 2.39
N ASP A 80 -10.36 10.32 3.27
CA ASP A 80 -10.26 9.99 4.69
C ASP A 80 -11.32 10.69 5.55
N LEU A 81 -12.27 11.41 4.95
CA LEU A 81 -13.33 12.15 5.64
C LEU A 81 -14.65 11.37 5.76
N VAL A 82 -14.61 10.05 5.55
CA VAL A 82 -15.74 9.14 5.71
C VAL A 82 -15.39 7.99 6.63
N PHE A 83 -16.30 7.68 7.54
CA PHE A 83 -16.11 6.69 8.61
C PHE A 83 -17.24 5.67 8.61
N ASN A 84 -16.95 4.45 9.06
CA ASN A 84 -17.82 3.27 9.01
C ASN A 84 -18.95 3.25 10.04
N GLU A 85 -19.04 4.25 10.92
CA GLU A 85 -20.01 4.28 12.00
C GLU A 85 -20.85 5.55 11.92
N LYS A 86 -22.09 5.49 12.42
CA LYS A 86 -22.92 6.65 12.65
C LYS A 86 -22.63 7.21 14.04
N TYR A 87 -21.93 8.33 14.11
CA TYR A 87 -21.66 9.04 15.35
C TYR A 87 -22.68 10.15 15.55
N GLU A 88 -23.52 10.02 16.58
CA GLU A 88 -24.51 11.03 16.95
C GLU A 88 -23.86 12.29 17.54
N PRO A 89 -24.49 13.48 17.43
CA PRO A 89 -23.99 14.70 18.03
C PRO A 89 -23.71 14.55 19.53
N GLY A 90 -22.53 14.98 19.93
CA GLY A 90 -22.05 14.88 21.33
C GLY A 90 -21.40 13.54 21.67
N ASN A 91 -21.46 12.53 20.79
CA ASN A 91 -20.82 11.23 21.00
C ASN A 91 -19.72 10.94 19.96
N VAL A 92 -19.32 11.93 19.17
CA VAL A 92 -18.23 11.78 18.21
C VAL A 92 -16.90 11.73 18.96
N PRO A 93 -16.05 10.70 18.76
CA PRO A 93 -14.72 10.66 19.34
C PRO A 93 -13.86 11.85 18.89
N GLY A 94 -12.92 12.29 19.73
CA GLY A 94 -11.97 13.36 19.38
C GLY A 94 -10.98 13.00 18.25
N THR A 95 -10.90 11.71 17.91
CA THR A 95 -10.16 11.18 16.76
C THR A 95 -10.98 10.09 16.11
N LEU A 96 -11.16 10.19 14.81
CA LEU A 96 -11.83 9.22 13.95
C LEU A 96 -10.80 8.50 13.10
N VAL A 97 -11.00 7.22 12.84
CA VAL A 97 -10.10 6.43 11.97
C VAL A 97 -10.80 6.17 10.65
N SER A 98 -10.19 6.62 9.56
CA SER A 98 -10.72 6.45 8.21
C SER A 98 -10.62 4.99 7.74
N LEU A 99 -11.26 4.69 6.59
CA LEU A 99 -11.14 3.40 5.91
C LEU A 99 -9.70 3.04 5.50
N TYR A 100 -8.85 4.04 5.37
CA TYR A 100 -7.43 3.89 5.03
C TYR A 100 -6.52 3.94 6.25
N ASN A 101 -7.09 3.73 7.44
CA ASN A 101 -6.38 3.74 8.72
C ASN A 101 -5.67 5.08 9.02
N VAL A 102 -6.24 6.19 8.52
CA VAL A 102 -5.74 7.55 8.79
C VAL A 102 -6.49 8.11 10.00
N GLU A 103 -5.75 8.59 10.99
CA GLU A 103 -6.32 9.31 12.13
C GLU A 103 -6.71 10.72 11.73
N VAL A 104 -8.01 11.04 11.90
CA VAL A 104 -8.60 12.35 11.58
C VAL A 104 -9.08 12.98 12.88
N PRO A 105 -8.46 14.08 13.32
CA PRO A 105 -8.92 14.81 14.49
C PRO A 105 -10.32 15.39 14.28
N PHE A 106 -11.18 15.24 15.27
CA PHE A 106 -12.51 15.83 15.29
C PHE A 106 -12.65 16.77 16.49
N ASP A 107 -12.93 18.03 16.19
CA ASP A 107 -13.26 19.04 17.22
C ASP A 107 -14.75 19.40 17.14
N GLN A 108 -15.48 19.11 18.20
CA GLN A 108 -16.90 19.50 18.30
C GLN A 108 -17.09 21.03 18.17
N GLY A 109 -16.11 21.83 18.58
CA GLY A 109 -16.13 23.28 18.46
C GLY A 109 -16.01 23.78 17.02
N ALA A 110 -15.46 22.96 16.12
CA ALA A 110 -15.34 23.27 14.70
C ALA A 110 -16.60 22.93 13.88
N VAL A 111 -17.60 22.30 14.49
CA VAL A 111 -18.85 21.93 13.83
C VAL A 111 -19.72 23.18 13.65
N VAL A 112 -19.92 23.61 12.41
CA VAL A 112 -20.81 24.74 12.08
C VAL A 112 -22.23 24.30 11.76
N ASN A 113 -22.40 23.07 11.32
CA ASN A 113 -23.72 22.45 11.08
C ASN A 113 -23.62 20.92 11.07
N SER A 114 -24.75 20.26 11.28
CA SER A 114 -24.86 18.81 11.13
C SER A 114 -26.19 18.42 10.55
N TYR A 115 -26.21 17.31 9.82
CA TYR A 115 -27.41 16.75 9.21
C TYR A 115 -27.48 15.25 9.49
N GLU A 116 -28.65 14.80 9.90
CA GLU A 116 -28.95 13.39 10.00
C GLU A 116 -29.50 12.89 8.66
N ALA A 117 -28.92 11.82 8.15
CA ALA A 117 -29.40 11.06 7.01
C ALA A 117 -29.97 9.72 7.49
N SER A 118 -30.73 9.04 6.64
CA SER A 118 -31.29 7.70 6.94
C SER A 118 -30.22 6.70 7.35
N ASN A 119 -29.04 6.78 6.70
CA ASN A 119 -27.92 5.87 6.90
C ASN A 119 -26.70 6.54 7.56
N GLY A 120 -26.83 7.71 8.21
CA GLY A 120 -25.64 8.30 8.83
C GLY A 120 -25.79 9.72 9.34
N MET A 121 -24.62 10.30 9.62
CA MET A 121 -24.47 11.69 10.05
C MET A 121 -23.51 12.44 9.13
N VAL A 122 -23.80 13.70 8.86
CA VAL A 122 -22.95 14.62 8.13
C VAL A 122 -22.63 15.81 9.02
N TYR A 123 -21.34 16.09 9.20
CA TYR A 123 -20.86 17.27 9.94
C TYR A 123 -20.17 18.23 8.99
N ILE A 124 -20.53 19.50 9.03
CA ILE A 124 -19.83 20.58 8.32
C ILE A 124 -18.86 21.23 9.28
N LEU A 125 -17.58 21.24 8.91
CA LEU A 125 -16.49 21.73 9.73
C LEU A 125 -15.87 23.01 9.13
N ASP A 126 -15.54 23.97 9.98
CA ASP A 126 -14.74 25.14 9.62
C ASP A 126 -13.27 25.00 10.04
N GLN A 127 -12.92 23.92 10.71
CA GLN A 127 -11.54 23.52 11.02
C GLN A 127 -11.43 22.00 10.93
N CYS A 128 -10.36 21.53 10.31
CA CYS A 128 -9.95 20.13 10.27
C CYS A 128 -8.48 20.12 9.82
N SER A 129 -7.64 19.38 10.52
CA SER A 129 -6.23 19.26 10.14
C SER A 129 -5.74 17.86 10.36
N VAL A 130 -5.59 17.10 9.28
CA VAL A 130 -5.04 15.74 9.33
C VAL A 130 -3.52 15.81 9.39
N GLY A 131 -2.92 15.09 10.32
CA GLY A 131 -1.46 15.04 10.47
C GLY A 131 -0.77 14.45 9.23
N LEU A 132 0.37 15.01 8.83
CA LEU A 132 1.11 14.50 7.69
C LEU A 132 1.60 13.06 7.95
N LYS A 133 2.03 12.77 9.18
CA LYS A 133 2.47 11.42 9.60
C LYS A 133 1.31 10.41 9.66
N ASP A 134 0.11 10.88 9.94
CA ASP A 134 -1.09 10.04 9.94
C ASP A 134 -1.50 9.73 8.51
N LYS A 135 -1.27 10.67 7.59
CA LYS A 135 -1.58 10.55 6.16
C LYS A 135 -0.58 9.69 5.40
N ILE A 136 0.72 9.87 5.66
CA ILE A 136 1.81 9.15 5.00
C ILE A 136 2.48 8.25 6.04
N GLN A 137 1.97 7.03 6.13
CA GLN A 137 2.38 6.08 7.16
C GLN A 137 3.57 5.24 6.70
N THR A 138 4.25 4.62 7.68
CA THR A 138 5.19 3.54 7.44
C THR A 138 4.46 2.34 6.87
N ILE A 139 5.03 1.74 5.83
CA ILE A 139 4.51 0.52 5.22
C ILE A 139 5.38 -0.65 5.67
N ILE A 140 4.73 -1.68 6.20
CA ILE A 140 5.34 -2.97 6.49
C ILE A 140 4.79 -3.98 5.49
N VAL A 141 5.67 -4.73 4.86
CA VAL A 141 5.34 -5.81 3.94
C VAL A 141 5.88 -7.09 4.56
N GLU A 142 4.99 -7.87 5.17
CA GLU A 142 5.33 -9.19 5.71
C GLU A 142 5.73 -10.13 4.58
N ALA A 143 6.79 -10.89 4.80
CA ALA A 143 7.38 -11.69 3.73
C ALA A 143 6.50 -12.88 3.31
N GLU A 144 5.64 -13.34 4.20
CA GLU A 144 4.69 -14.42 3.97
C GLU A 144 3.31 -13.96 3.46
N ASP A 145 3.07 -12.64 3.32
CA ASP A 145 1.78 -12.12 2.82
C ASP A 145 1.56 -12.51 1.36
N THR A 146 0.84 -13.60 1.15
CA THR A 146 0.55 -14.15 -0.18
C THR A 146 -0.23 -13.20 -1.10
N ASN A 147 -0.87 -12.15 -0.55
CA ASN A 147 -1.57 -11.14 -1.35
C ASN A 147 -0.61 -10.11 -1.97
N ARG A 148 0.59 -9.99 -1.40
CA ARG A 148 1.61 -9.01 -1.83
C ARG A 148 2.84 -9.63 -2.43
N VAL A 149 2.97 -10.96 -2.40
CA VAL A 149 4.17 -11.67 -2.84
C VAL A 149 3.94 -12.28 -4.20
N ILE A 150 4.86 -12.04 -5.12
CA ILE A 150 4.98 -12.84 -6.35
C ILE A 150 6.29 -13.60 -6.28
N HIS A 151 6.15 -14.90 -6.14
CA HIS A 151 7.24 -15.85 -6.16
C HIS A 151 6.98 -16.88 -7.24
N LYS A 152 7.87 -16.92 -8.23
CA LYS A 152 7.91 -18.02 -9.20
C LYS A 152 9.08 -18.90 -8.84
N ALA A 153 8.80 -20.06 -8.25
CA ALA A 153 9.82 -21.07 -8.02
C ALA A 153 10.41 -21.51 -9.39
N LEU A 154 11.70 -21.29 -9.57
CA LEU A 154 12.45 -21.91 -10.66
C LEU A 154 12.79 -23.36 -10.28
N GLU A 155 13.18 -24.17 -11.26
CA GLU A 155 13.62 -25.55 -11.01
C GLU A 155 14.74 -25.57 -9.96
N GLY A 156 14.55 -26.33 -8.87
CA GLY A 156 15.48 -26.41 -7.76
C GLY A 156 15.31 -25.35 -6.66
N GLN A 157 14.33 -24.46 -6.79
CA GLN A 157 13.99 -23.49 -5.74
C GLN A 157 12.82 -24.00 -4.89
N HIS A 158 12.91 -23.76 -3.58
CA HIS A 158 11.85 -24.10 -2.62
C HIS A 158 11.52 -22.87 -1.78
N GLY A 159 10.35 -22.27 -2.04
CA GLY A 159 9.80 -21.19 -1.23
C GLY A 159 8.81 -21.76 -0.21
N GLN A 160 8.93 -21.35 1.04
CA GLN A 160 8.00 -21.73 2.09
C GLN A 160 7.88 -20.69 3.20
N THR A 161 6.67 -20.53 3.71
CA THR A 161 6.41 -19.86 4.98
C THR A 161 6.79 -20.79 6.13
N ARG A 162 7.50 -20.26 7.13
CA ARG A 162 7.90 -21.02 8.32
C ARG A 162 7.27 -20.39 9.55
N GLU A 163 6.79 -21.24 10.48
CA GLU A 163 6.37 -20.78 11.80
C GLU A 163 7.61 -20.48 12.65
N LYS A 164 7.74 -19.23 13.09
CA LYS A 164 8.87 -18.69 13.84
C LYS A 164 8.39 -17.77 14.95
N PRO A 165 8.40 -18.19 16.21
CA PRO A 165 7.83 -17.40 17.32
C PRO A 165 8.45 -16.00 17.53
N LEU A 166 9.65 -15.77 16.99
CA LEU A 166 10.37 -14.49 17.11
C LEU A 166 10.20 -13.59 15.87
N ALA A 167 9.56 -14.10 14.81
CA ALA A 167 9.24 -13.32 13.64
C ALA A 167 8.00 -12.44 13.88
N SER A 168 7.86 -11.39 13.08
CA SER A 168 6.65 -10.58 13.01
C SER A 168 5.45 -11.47 12.68
N GLY A 169 4.34 -11.30 13.37
CA GLY A 169 3.18 -12.18 13.16
C GLY A 169 3.39 -13.66 13.49
N GLY A 170 4.61 -14.07 13.89
CA GLY A 170 4.96 -15.47 14.18
C GLY A 170 5.39 -16.29 12.96
N TYR A 171 5.59 -15.65 11.82
CA TYR A 171 5.97 -16.31 10.55
C TYR A 171 7.07 -15.55 9.85
N ASP A 172 7.89 -16.29 9.08
CA ASP A 172 8.82 -15.74 8.10
C ASP A 172 8.73 -16.49 6.77
N PHE A 173 9.40 -15.97 5.75
CA PHE A 173 9.50 -16.64 4.46
C PHE A 173 10.95 -17.01 4.15
N VAL A 174 11.15 -18.20 3.62
CA VAL A 174 12.43 -18.65 3.10
C VAL A 174 12.30 -19.07 1.64
N LEU A 175 13.23 -18.59 0.82
CA LEU A 175 13.50 -19.13 -0.50
C LEU A 175 14.85 -19.81 -0.45
N ASP A 176 14.83 -21.14 -0.51
CA ASP A 176 16.02 -21.96 -0.55
C ASP A 176 16.31 -22.32 -2.01
N ASN A 177 17.53 -22.05 -2.47
CA ASN A 177 17.89 -22.23 -3.86
C ASN A 177 19.21 -22.97 -3.97
N HIS A 178 19.15 -24.26 -4.28
CA HIS A 178 20.33 -25.07 -4.57
C HIS A 178 20.87 -24.91 -5.99
N ALA A 179 20.25 -24.09 -6.83
CA ALA A 179 20.62 -23.89 -8.21
C ALA A 179 21.61 -22.74 -8.37
N ALA A 180 22.28 -22.69 -9.52
CA ALA A 180 23.23 -21.65 -9.86
C ALA A 180 22.59 -20.26 -10.12
N ASN A 181 21.28 -20.13 -10.11
CA ASN A 181 20.59 -18.87 -10.35
C ASN A 181 20.23 -18.21 -9.01
N PRO A 182 20.42 -16.89 -8.87
CA PRO A 182 20.00 -16.18 -7.68
C PRO A 182 18.47 -16.30 -7.47
N GLY A 183 18.10 -16.64 -6.25
CA GLY A 183 16.69 -16.55 -5.84
C GLY A 183 16.23 -15.10 -5.84
N ASN A 184 15.00 -14.86 -6.22
CA ASN A 184 14.39 -13.54 -6.06
C ASN A 184 12.91 -13.66 -5.71
N ILE A 185 12.45 -12.71 -4.90
CA ILE A 185 11.05 -12.60 -4.48
C ILE A 185 10.62 -11.16 -4.74
N LYS A 186 9.44 -11.00 -5.30
CA LYS A 186 8.87 -9.69 -5.62
C LYS A 186 7.72 -9.37 -4.68
N TYR A 187 7.73 -8.15 -4.15
CA TYR A 187 6.77 -7.67 -3.16
C TYR A 187 6.07 -6.41 -3.65
N GLN A 188 4.75 -6.42 -3.62
CA GLN A 188 3.95 -5.23 -3.84
C GLN A 188 3.90 -4.40 -2.55
N VAL A 189 4.51 -3.24 -2.58
CA VAL A 189 4.49 -2.30 -1.44
C VAL A 189 3.19 -1.49 -1.45
N GLY A 190 2.74 -1.12 -2.64
CA GLY A 190 1.60 -0.24 -2.84
C GLY A 190 2.00 1.21 -3.09
N ALA A 191 1.15 2.13 -2.68
CA ALA A 191 1.33 3.55 -2.98
C ALA A 191 2.31 4.23 -2.03
N VAL A 192 3.25 5.02 -2.58
CA VAL A 192 4.18 5.85 -1.81
C VAL A 192 4.14 7.29 -2.29
N ALA A 193 4.27 8.22 -1.36
CA ALA A 193 4.24 9.66 -1.61
C ALA A 193 5.55 10.17 -2.27
N SER A 194 5.51 11.38 -2.81
CA SER A 194 6.67 12.06 -3.41
C SER A 194 7.57 12.62 -2.33
N MET A 195 8.38 11.75 -1.70
CA MET A 195 9.30 12.11 -0.63
C MET A 195 10.42 11.08 -0.48
N THR A 196 11.34 11.31 0.45
CA THR A 196 12.40 10.36 0.77
C THR A 196 11.90 9.28 1.71
N TYR A 197 12.27 8.04 1.41
CA TYR A 197 12.02 6.87 2.26
C TYR A 197 13.31 6.19 2.62
N ARG A 198 13.37 5.71 3.88
CA ARG A 198 14.37 4.73 4.30
C ARG A 198 13.79 3.34 4.20
N PHE A 199 14.65 2.40 3.86
CA PHE A 199 14.30 1.00 3.76
C PHE A 199 15.01 0.21 4.86
N SER A 200 14.33 -0.80 5.38
CA SER A 200 14.94 -1.82 6.22
C SER A 200 14.27 -3.16 5.96
N TRP A 201 14.98 -4.23 6.24
CA TRP A 201 14.41 -5.57 6.27
C TRP A 201 14.93 -6.34 7.50
N VAL A 202 14.18 -7.37 7.90
CA VAL A 202 14.53 -8.27 8.98
C VAL A 202 14.68 -9.68 8.43
N ALA A 203 15.76 -10.36 8.79
CA ALA A 203 16.10 -11.69 8.30
C ALA A 203 16.91 -12.49 9.32
N VAL A 204 17.06 -13.79 9.09
CA VAL A 204 17.82 -14.70 9.96
C VAL A 204 18.59 -15.70 9.13
N ASN A 205 19.83 -16.02 9.51
CA ASN A 205 20.57 -17.14 8.94
C ASN A 205 20.56 -18.32 9.89
N ASP A 206 19.50 -19.09 9.82
CA ASP A 206 19.30 -20.29 10.62
C ASP A 206 19.49 -21.61 9.82
N PHE A 207 20.21 -21.53 8.70
CA PHE A 207 20.53 -22.72 7.89
C PHE A 207 21.64 -23.55 8.51
N ASN A 208 22.62 -22.92 9.15
CA ASN A 208 23.80 -23.58 9.70
C ASN A 208 23.41 -24.56 10.80
N GLY A 209 23.82 -25.83 10.67
CA GLY A 209 23.48 -26.90 11.62
C GLY A 209 22.01 -27.34 11.55
N SER A 210 21.26 -26.95 10.53
CA SER A 210 19.91 -27.42 10.29
C SER A 210 19.91 -28.88 9.81
N ILE A 211 18.75 -29.56 9.90
CA ILE A 211 18.59 -30.96 9.39
C ILE A 211 18.98 -31.05 7.90
N ARG A 212 18.77 -29.96 7.13
CA ARG A 212 19.06 -29.92 5.70
C ARG A 212 20.52 -29.62 5.39
N TYR A 213 21.19 -28.86 6.28
CA TYR A 213 22.60 -28.42 6.13
C TYR A 213 23.36 -28.68 7.44
N PRO A 214 23.54 -29.95 7.86
CA PRO A 214 24.07 -30.25 9.19
C PRO A 214 25.56 -29.87 9.35
N ASP A 215 26.30 -29.91 8.27
CA ASP A 215 27.76 -29.76 8.27
C ASP A 215 28.24 -28.57 7.41
N GLU A 216 27.33 -27.78 6.86
CA GLU A 216 27.65 -26.68 5.97
C GLU A 216 27.49 -25.31 6.65
N SER A 217 28.44 -24.43 6.40
CA SER A 217 28.31 -23.01 6.73
C SER A 217 27.74 -22.29 5.52
N ILE A 218 26.43 -21.98 5.56
CA ILE A 218 25.76 -21.23 4.50
C ILE A 218 26.08 -19.75 4.66
N GLN A 219 26.76 -19.20 3.65
CA GLN A 219 26.91 -17.75 3.53
C GLN A 219 25.66 -17.20 2.85
N LEU A 220 24.91 -16.42 3.61
CA LEU A 220 23.69 -15.79 3.15
C LEU A 220 23.92 -14.29 3.04
N SER A 221 23.51 -13.72 1.93
CA SER A 221 23.41 -12.27 1.73
C SER A 221 22.22 -11.97 0.84
N GLN A 222 21.68 -10.79 0.97
CA GLN A 222 20.56 -10.37 0.13
C GLN A 222 20.60 -8.87 -0.11
N ARG A 223 20.03 -8.44 -1.24
CA ARG A 223 19.91 -7.03 -1.58
C ARG A 223 18.49 -6.68 -1.93
N LEU A 224 18.15 -5.42 -1.70
CA LEU A 224 16.87 -4.84 -2.06
C LEU A 224 17.00 -4.09 -3.38
N GLU A 225 16.01 -4.29 -4.24
CA GLU A 225 15.93 -3.69 -5.57
C GLU A 225 14.55 -3.10 -5.80
N ARG A 226 14.47 -2.03 -6.58
CA ARG A 226 13.22 -1.51 -7.11
C ARG A 226 12.97 -2.11 -8.49
N ILE A 227 11.73 -2.49 -8.73
CA ILE A 227 11.24 -2.94 -10.04
C ILE A 227 9.94 -2.19 -10.37
N GLU A 228 9.61 -2.13 -11.64
CA GLU A 228 8.37 -1.53 -12.13
C GLU A 228 7.55 -2.59 -12.87
N LYS A 229 6.26 -2.68 -12.57
CA LYS A 229 5.34 -3.50 -13.33
C LYS A 229 5.06 -2.81 -14.66
N ILE A 230 5.57 -3.35 -15.76
CA ILE A 230 5.50 -2.77 -17.10
C ILE A 230 4.36 -3.31 -17.95
N GLY A 231 3.70 -4.37 -17.50
CA GLY A 231 2.58 -4.97 -18.22
C GLY A 231 2.12 -6.29 -17.63
N MET A 232 1.32 -6.99 -18.43
CA MET A 232 0.86 -8.36 -18.19
C MET A 232 1.15 -9.22 -19.42
N MET A 233 1.53 -10.46 -19.23
CA MET A 233 1.68 -11.45 -20.27
C MET A 233 1.14 -12.79 -19.75
N ASP A 234 0.20 -13.38 -20.46
CA ASP A 234 -0.46 -14.65 -20.03
C ASP A 234 -1.00 -14.62 -18.60
N GLU A 235 -1.64 -13.50 -18.22
CA GLU A 235 -2.17 -13.21 -16.88
C GLU A 235 -1.10 -13.03 -15.78
N GLU A 236 0.19 -13.14 -16.11
CA GLU A 236 1.30 -12.87 -15.18
C GLU A 236 1.84 -11.43 -15.36
N PRO A 237 2.22 -10.74 -14.24
CA PRO A 237 2.84 -9.42 -14.34
C PRO A 237 4.25 -9.49 -14.90
N VAL A 238 4.55 -8.59 -15.82
CA VAL A 238 5.89 -8.38 -16.39
C VAL A 238 6.53 -7.19 -15.71
N PHE A 239 7.79 -7.36 -15.31
CA PHE A 239 8.56 -6.33 -14.61
C PHE A 239 9.73 -5.83 -15.43
N SER A 240 10.17 -4.59 -15.14
CA SER A 240 11.39 -3.99 -15.64
C SER A 240 12.63 -4.72 -15.12
N GLU A 241 13.80 -4.39 -15.68
CA GLU A 241 15.06 -4.74 -15.05
C GLU A 241 15.15 -4.14 -13.64
N PRO A 242 15.67 -4.89 -12.66
CA PRO A 242 15.82 -4.41 -11.29
C PRO A 242 16.83 -3.27 -11.18
N VAL A 243 16.52 -2.29 -10.35
CA VAL A 243 17.43 -1.20 -9.98
C VAL A 243 17.76 -1.36 -8.50
N ALA A 244 19.04 -1.61 -8.21
CA ALA A 244 19.52 -1.84 -6.85
C ALA A 244 19.25 -0.61 -5.96
N ILE A 245 18.68 -0.85 -4.79
CA ILE A 245 18.59 0.12 -3.69
C ILE A 245 19.79 -0.02 -2.78
N SER A 246 20.27 -1.26 -2.58
CA SER A 246 21.44 -1.58 -1.75
C SER A 246 22.42 -2.48 -2.49
N ASP A 247 23.63 -2.57 -1.96
CA ASP A 247 24.51 -3.69 -2.21
C ASP A 247 24.01 -4.97 -1.52
N PHE A 248 24.69 -6.10 -1.74
CA PHE A 248 24.42 -7.31 -0.99
C PHE A 248 24.82 -7.15 0.48
N VAL A 249 23.83 -7.26 1.37
CA VAL A 249 24.01 -7.18 2.83
C VAL A 249 24.07 -8.59 3.39
N PRO A 250 25.12 -8.98 4.11
CA PRO A 250 25.24 -10.29 4.72
C PRO A 250 24.14 -10.52 5.79
N VAL A 251 23.58 -11.73 5.81
CA VAL A 251 22.74 -12.23 6.89
C VAL A 251 23.57 -13.28 7.63
N THR A 252 24.10 -12.92 8.79
CA THR A 252 25.10 -13.72 9.52
C THR A 252 24.56 -14.33 10.79
N ASP A 253 23.55 -13.71 11.39
CA ASP A 253 23.08 -14.09 12.73
C ASP A 253 22.08 -15.24 12.66
N SER A 254 22.20 -16.15 13.58
CA SER A 254 21.22 -17.23 13.81
C SER A 254 19.95 -16.74 14.53
N THR A 255 19.90 -15.47 14.87
CA THR A 255 18.73 -14.73 15.36
C THR A 255 18.35 -13.63 14.36
N TYR A 256 17.12 -13.13 14.43
CA TYR A 256 16.67 -12.08 13.54
C TYR A 256 17.53 -10.84 13.67
N GLN A 257 18.07 -10.40 12.54
CA GLN A 257 18.85 -9.18 12.40
C GLN A 257 18.14 -8.19 11.47
N THR A 258 18.33 -6.91 11.76
CA THR A 258 17.81 -5.82 10.95
C THR A 258 18.92 -5.23 10.10
N ALA A 259 18.75 -5.20 8.79
CA ALA A 259 19.50 -4.31 7.91
C ALA A 259 18.73 -2.99 7.80
N SER A 260 19.39 -1.91 8.17
CA SER A 260 18.82 -0.58 8.26
C SER A 260 19.35 0.37 7.18
N GLU A 261 19.06 1.64 7.32
CA GLU A 261 19.50 2.73 6.45
C GLU A 261 21.00 2.74 6.16
N ASP A 262 21.85 2.42 7.16
CA ASP A 262 23.30 2.38 6.97
C ASP A 262 23.73 1.34 5.92
N SER A 263 22.93 0.29 5.74
CA SER A 263 23.20 -0.80 4.80
C SER A 263 22.34 -0.72 3.53
N LEU A 264 21.11 -0.23 3.63
CA LEU A 264 20.14 -0.20 2.52
C LEU A 264 19.98 1.19 1.89
N GLY A 265 20.33 2.27 2.62
CA GLY A 265 20.24 3.64 2.13
C GLY A 265 18.83 4.21 2.12
N GLN A 266 18.71 5.32 1.41
CA GLN A 266 17.46 6.08 1.24
C GLN A 266 17.15 6.25 -0.24
N VAL A 267 15.86 6.34 -0.57
CA VAL A 267 15.40 6.60 -1.94
C VAL A 267 14.45 7.80 -1.94
N LEU A 268 14.77 8.79 -2.76
CA LEU A 268 13.87 9.92 -3.04
C LEU A 268 12.95 9.56 -4.21
N PHE A 269 11.65 9.55 -3.97
CA PHE A 269 10.64 9.50 -5.01
C PHE A 269 10.22 10.93 -5.39
N PHE A 270 10.59 11.38 -6.58
CA PHE A 270 10.23 12.71 -7.08
C PHE A 270 8.73 12.82 -7.37
N ASN A 271 8.11 11.73 -7.82
CA ASN A 271 6.69 11.64 -8.10
C ASN A 271 6.05 10.54 -7.25
N TYR A 272 4.75 10.70 -7.01
CA TYR A 272 3.92 9.68 -6.38
C TYR A 272 3.98 8.37 -7.17
N GLN A 273 4.22 7.28 -6.46
CA GLN A 273 4.17 5.94 -7.03
C GLN A 273 2.85 5.29 -6.60
N LYS A 274 1.99 5.01 -7.56
CA LYS A 274 0.71 4.36 -7.28
C LYS A 274 0.90 2.90 -6.83
N ASP A 275 1.92 2.25 -7.36
CA ASP A 275 2.17 0.82 -7.17
C ASP A 275 3.69 0.56 -7.18
N LEU A 276 4.32 0.78 -6.02
CA LEU A 276 5.72 0.47 -5.83
C LEU A 276 5.90 -1.04 -5.67
N TRP A 277 6.86 -1.59 -6.41
CA TRP A 277 7.30 -2.96 -6.28
C TRP A 277 8.77 -3.03 -5.86
N LEU A 278 9.05 -3.94 -4.95
CA LEU A 278 10.41 -4.27 -4.52
C LEU A 278 10.73 -5.72 -4.88
N GLN A 279 12.00 -5.97 -5.12
CA GLN A 279 12.55 -7.32 -5.28
C GLN A 279 13.64 -7.52 -4.25
N VAL A 280 13.62 -8.66 -3.58
CA VAL A 280 14.74 -9.15 -2.77
C VAL A 280 15.44 -10.22 -3.57
N THR A 281 16.75 -10.06 -3.75
CA THR A 281 17.58 -11.01 -4.50
C THR A 281 18.61 -11.63 -3.56
N GLY A 282 18.66 -12.96 -3.54
CA GLY A 282 19.59 -13.72 -2.75
C GLY A 282 21.00 -13.75 -3.35
N GLY A 283 22.00 -13.77 -2.46
CA GLY A 283 23.41 -13.92 -2.79
C GLY A 283 24.08 -14.93 -1.86
N GLY A 284 25.43 -14.94 -1.87
CA GLY A 284 26.21 -15.87 -1.07
C GLY A 284 26.31 -17.26 -1.70
N SER A 285 26.67 -18.25 -0.90
CA SER A 285 26.98 -19.60 -1.40
C SER A 285 25.74 -20.41 -1.83
N ASN A 286 24.58 -20.11 -1.26
CA ASN A 286 23.31 -20.82 -1.53
C ASN A 286 22.32 -19.98 -2.32
N MET A 287 22.59 -18.68 -2.51
CA MET A 287 21.68 -17.74 -3.18
C MET A 287 20.25 -17.77 -2.62
N ALA A 288 20.12 -18.19 -1.37
CA ALA A 288 18.85 -18.25 -0.66
C ALA A 288 18.46 -16.87 -0.10
N ILE A 289 17.22 -16.75 0.25
CA ILE A 289 16.65 -15.56 0.92
C ILE A 289 15.94 -16.03 2.17
N THR A 290 16.14 -15.31 3.26
CA THR A 290 15.25 -15.39 4.43
C THR A 290 14.72 -14.00 4.70
N LEU A 291 13.46 -13.88 5.00
CA LEU A 291 12.86 -12.59 5.23
C LEU A 291 11.68 -12.71 6.21
N ASP A 292 11.67 -11.85 7.19
CA ASP A 292 10.55 -11.63 8.09
C ASP A 292 9.64 -10.53 7.47
N TYR A 293 10.17 -9.31 7.32
CA TYR A 293 9.44 -8.23 6.65
C TYR A 293 10.38 -7.22 5.99
N ILE A 294 9.80 -6.41 5.12
CA ILE A 294 10.38 -5.16 4.59
C ILE A 294 9.63 -3.99 5.20
N LYS A 295 10.35 -3.01 5.71
CA LYS A 295 9.80 -1.75 6.20
C LYS A 295 10.20 -0.61 5.25
N VAL A 296 9.19 0.17 4.84
CA VAL A 296 9.35 1.38 4.00
C VAL A 296 8.86 2.56 4.82
N GLU A 297 9.78 3.35 5.34
CA GLU A 297 9.52 4.40 6.32
C GLU A 297 9.73 5.79 5.72
N PRO A 298 8.69 6.67 5.72
CA PRO A 298 8.83 8.03 5.21
C PRO A 298 9.72 8.86 6.14
N ILE A 299 10.58 9.70 5.55
CA ILE A 299 11.43 10.64 6.28
C ILE A 299 10.77 12.02 6.20
N PHE A 300 10.37 12.53 7.34
CA PHE A 300 9.83 13.88 7.48
C PHE A 300 10.95 14.82 7.93
N ASP A 301 11.15 15.91 7.19
CA ASP A 301 12.10 16.98 7.52
C ASP A 301 11.63 17.83 8.72
#